data_5ebe27a326550abaf903352f8c7019e1
#
_entry.id   5ebe27a326550abaf903352f8c7019e1
#
_cell.length_a   1.000
_cell.length_b   1.000
_cell.length_c   1.000
_cell.angle_alpha   90.00
_cell.angle_beta   90.00
_cell.angle_gamma   90.00
#
_symmetry.space_group_name_H-M   'P 1'
#
loop_
_entity.id
_entity.type
_entity.pdbx_description
1 polymer ?
#
loop_
_entity_poly.entity_id
_entity_poly.type
_entity_poly.pdbx_seq_one_letter_code
_entity_poly.pdbx_strand_id
1 'polypeptide(L)'
;MACSKELFGTLENGAKLTKYILTNEHGLKASFTDLGAIWLEMYVPDKNGKFSDVVLGFDAPEKYLDQDVHFGEIVGRNANRIGTATCTIDGITYALVINDNGVNNLHSGRIFCVTGSGMQRFPKQRKERRSPFPSLARTATRTTLAMPISVSATL
;
A
#
# COMPACT_ATOMS: atom_id res chain seq x y z
N MET A 1 19.92 15.32 5.90
CA MET A 1 18.52 14.84 5.79
C MET A 1 17.93 14.78 7.19
N ALA A 2 16.78 15.40 7.43
CA ALA A 2 16.04 15.34 8.70
C ALA A 2 14.77 14.49 8.54
N CYS A 3 14.38 13.79 9.60
CA CYS A 3 13.14 13.03 9.67
C CYS A 3 12.36 13.48 10.90
N SER A 4 11.11 13.85 10.72
CA SER A 4 10.18 14.17 11.81
C SER A 4 8.88 13.36 11.67
N LYS A 5 8.09 13.36 12.75
CA LYS A 5 6.83 12.62 12.82
C LYS A 5 5.75 13.51 13.41
N GLU A 6 4.54 13.40 12.89
CA GLU A 6 3.37 14.06 13.43
C GLU A 6 2.14 13.14 13.31
N LEU A 7 1.06 13.49 14.01
CA LEU A 7 -0.20 12.78 13.86
C LEU A 7 -0.81 13.16 12.51
N PHE A 8 -1.08 12.15 11.66
CA PHE A 8 -1.80 12.35 10.40
C PHE A 8 -3.31 12.42 10.65
N GLY A 9 -3.81 11.57 11.52
CA GLY A 9 -5.22 11.52 11.90
C GLY A 9 -5.54 10.30 12.75
N THR A 10 -6.82 10.15 13.09
CA THR A 10 -7.31 9.02 13.88
C THR A 10 -8.50 8.43 13.14
N LEU A 11 -8.42 7.15 12.79
CA LEU A 11 -9.52 6.43 12.14
C LEU A 11 -10.70 6.24 13.11
N GLU A 12 -11.89 5.94 12.58
CA GLU A 12 -13.12 5.67 13.35
C GLU A 12 -12.94 4.57 14.40
N ASN A 13 -12.09 3.60 14.15
CA ASN A 13 -11.76 2.53 15.09
C ASN A 13 -10.79 2.96 16.20
N GLY A 14 -10.41 4.24 16.26
CA GLY A 14 -9.48 4.81 17.24
C GLY A 14 -8.00 4.62 16.88
N ALA A 15 -7.64 4.01 15.78
CA ALA A 15 -6.25 3.86 15.37
C ALA A 15 -5.65 5.21 14.97
N LYS A 16 -4.54 5.58 15.60
CA LYS A 16 -3.78 6.80 15.28
C LYS A 16 -2.78 6.50 14.18
N LEU A 17 -2.79 7.33 13.15
CA LEU A 17 -1.89 7.23 12.01
C LEU A 17 -0.81 8.30 12.10
N THR A 18 0.41 7.91 11.78
CA THR A 18 1.60 8.76 11.82
C THR A 18 1.93 9.27 10.43
N LYS A 19 2.22 10.55 10.32
CA LYS A 19 2.86 11.15 9.14
C LYS A 19 4.36 11.29 9.40
N TYR A 20 5.14 10.72 8.51
CA TYR A 20 6.59 10.79 8.49
C TYR A 20 7.02 11.83 7.47
N ILE A 21 7.82 12.79 7.88
CA ILE A 21 8.27 13.90 7.05
C ILE A 21 9.76 13.81 6.88
N LEU A 22 10.22 13.71 5.65
CA LEU A 22 11.62 13.70 5.26
C LEU A 22 11.97 15.05 4.63
N THR A 23 13.01 15.70 5.12
CA THR A 23 13.47 16.98 4.55
C THR A 23 14.96 16.90 4.26
N ASN A 24 15.36 17.30 3.06
CA ASN A 24 16.77 17.40 2.70
C ASN A 24 17.34 18.80 3.02
N GLU A 25 18.64 18.97 2.82
CA GLU A 25 19.36 20.23 3.07
C GLU A 25 18.94 21.38 2.13
N HIS A 26 18.32 21.06 1.00
CA HIS A 26 17.84 22.05 0.03
C HIS A 26 16.36 22.41 0.24
N GLY A 27 15.74 21.93 1.31
CA GLY A 27 14.34 22.22 1.64
C GLY A 27 13.29 21.38 0.91
N LEU A 28 13.71 20.43 0.07
CA LEU A 28 12.77 19.45 -0.49
C LEU A 28 12.16 18.61 0.65
N LYS A 29 10.84 18.49 0.64
CA LYS A 29 10.10 17.78 1.69
C LYS A 29 9.20 16.72 1.07
N ALA A 30 9.29 15.47 1.57
CA ALA A 30 8.39 14.38 1.23
C ALA A 30 7.72 13.86 2.49
N SER A 31 6.43 13.53 2.39
CA SER A 31 5.67 12.98 3.52
C SER A 31 5.01 11.66 3.18
N PHE A 32 5.02 10.74 4.14
CA PHE A 32 4.43 9.40 4.03
C PHE A 32 3.62 9.10 5.29
N THR A 33 2.66 8.18 5.19
CA THR A 33 1.96 7.67 6.37
C THR A 33 2.21 6.18 6.58
N ASP A 34 2.03 5.70 7.82
CA ASP A 34 2.02 4.26 8.14
C ASP A 34 0.73 3.54 7.68
N LEU A 35 -0.24 4.26 7.14
CA LEU A 35 -1.35 3.68 6.40
C LEU A 35 -0.87 3.23 5.01
N GLY A 36 -0.47 1.96 4.88
CA GLY A 36 -0.03 1.40 3.60
C GLY A 36 1.18 2.08 2.97
N ALA A 37 1.98 2.83 3.74
CA ALA A 37 3.12 3.62 3.27
C ALA A 37 2.76 4.61 2.14
N ILE A 38 1.54 5.18 2.20
CA ILE A 38 1.08 6.15 1.20
C ILE A 38 1.99 7.36 1.18
N TRP A 39 2.37 7.77 -0.02
CA TRP A 39 3.06 9.03 -0.28
C TRP A 39 2.05 10.17 -0.28
N LEU A 40 2.10 11.02 0.76
CA LEU A 40 1.11 12.07 0.99
C LEU A 40 1.44 13.37 0.28
N GLU A 41 2.71 13.79 0.32
CA GLU A 41 3.14 15.11 -0.15
C GLU A 41 4.56 15.06 -0.71
N MET A 42 4.83 15.94 -1.68
CA MET A 42 6.18 16.27 -2.14
C MET A 42 6.27 17.75 -2.45
N TYR A 43 6.96 18.49 -1.60
CA TYR A 43 7.21 19.92 -1.81
C TYR A 43 8.49 20.09 -2.62
N VAL A 44 8.37 20.73 -3.76
CA VAL A 44 9.46 21.08 -4.66
C VAL A 44 9.39 22.58 -5.01
N PRO A 45 10.53 23.25 -5.25
CA PRO A 45 10.53 24.64 -5.66
C PRO A 45 10.16 24.78 -7.14
N ASP A 46 9.41 25.82 -7.46
CA ASP A 46 9.22 26.27 -8.83
C ASP A 46 10.47 27.04 -9.33
N LYS A 47 10.40 27.56 -10.56
CA LYS A 47 11.48 28.35 -11.16
C LYS A 47 11.85 29.64 -10.40
N ASN A 48 10.97 30.09 -9.49
CA ASN A 48 11.18 31.28 -8.66
C ASN A 48 11.59 30.91 -7.23
N GLY A 49 11.80 29.62 -6.95
CA GLY A 49 12.16 29.13 -5.62
C GLY A 49 10.97 28.96 -4.66
N LYS A 50 9.73 29.13 -5.13
CA LYS A 50 8.53 28.92 -4.32
C LYS A 50 8.20 27.44 -4.24
N PHE A 51 8.16 26.91 -3.01
CA PHE A 51 7.80 25.51 -2.77
C PHE A 51 6.29 25.30 -2.88
N SER A 52 5.89 24.23 -3.58
CA SER A 52 4.51 23.77 -3.69
C SER A 52 4.48 22.24 -3.63
N ASP A 53 3.41 21.72 -3.07
CA ASP A 53 3.14 20.29 -3.14
C ASP A 53 2.73 19.89 -4.56
N VAL A 54 3.32 18.83 -5.08
CA VAL A 54 3.07 18.31 -6.43
C VAL A 54 2.46 16.92 -6.44
N VAL A 55 2.10 16.38 -5.29
CA VAL A 55 1.46 15.07 -5.14
C VAL A 55 -0.05 15.27 -4.94
N LEU A 56 -0.84 14.54 -5.70
CA LEU A 56 -2.28 14.47 -5.47
C LEU A 56 -2.58 13.57 -4.28
N GLY A 57 -3.44 14.03 -3.36
CA GLY A 57 -3.78 13.31 -2.15
C GLY A 57 -5.01 13.88 -1.44
N PHE A 58 -5.24 13.38 -0.25
CA PHE A 58 -6.33 13.81 0.62
C PHE A 58 -5.81 14.34 1.96
N ASP A 59 -6.57 15.23 2.57
CA ASP A 59 -6.22 15.85 3.85
C ASP A 59 -6.53 14.95 5.06
N ALA A 60 -7.35 13.92 4.87
CA ALA A 60 -7.85 13.08 5.95
C ALA A 60 -7.61 11.60 5.64
N PRO A 61 -7.20 10.80 6.64
CA PRO A 61 -6.87 9.39 6.43
C PRO A 61 -8.06 8.53 5.97
N GLU A 62 -9.28 8.87 6.38
CA GLU A 62 -10.49 8.12 6.02
C GLU A 62 -10.71 8.11 4.51
N LYS A 63 -10.37 9.24 3.84
CA LYS A 63 -10.52 9.37 2.38
C LYS A 63 -9.59 8.43 1.61
N TYR A 64 -8.49 8.00 2.21
CA TYR A 64 -7.60 6.99 1.61
C TYR A 64 -8.14 5.56 1.74
N LEU A 65 -9.07 5.32 2.67
CA LEU A 65 -9.70 4.01 2.82
C LEU A 65 -10.88 3.80 1.88
N ASP A 66 -11.50 4.89 1.42
CA ASP A 66 -12.69 4.88 0.57
C ASP A 66 -12.41 5.64 -0.74
N GLN A 67 -11.42 5.15 -1.48
CA GLN A 67 -11.04 5.70 -2.78
C GLN A 67 -10.77 4.59 -3.78
N ASP A 68 -10.95 4.89 -5.06
CA ASP A 68 -10.64 4.04 -6.21
C ASP A 68 -9.58 4.65 -7.17
N VAL A 69 -9.00 5.79 -6.78
CA VAL A 69 -7.98 6.49 -7.58
C VAL A 69 -6.54 6.15 -7.18
N HIS A 70 -6.32 5.52 -6.03
CA HIS A 70 -5.03 5.04 -5.53
C HIS A 70 -3.93 6.11 -5.41
N PHE A 71 -4.28 7.34 -5.01
CA PHE A 71 -3.33 8.43 -4.85
C PHE A 71 -2.23 8.07 -3.85
N GLY A 72 -0.98 8.14 -4.30
CA GLY A 72 0.20 7.88 -3.49
C GLY A 72 0.37 6.47 -2.95
N GLU A 73 -0.52 5.54 -3.28
CA GLU A 73 -0.51 4.19 -2.75
C GLU A 73 0.64 3.33 -3.28
N ILE A 74 1.18 2.47 -2.41
CA ILE A 74 2.07 1.38 -2.84
C ILE A 74 1.22 0.17 -3.20
N VAL A 75 1.19 -0.15 -4.47
CA VAL A 75 0.44 -1.29 -4.99
C VAL A 75 1.28 -2.57 -4.90
N GLY A 76 0.72 -3.61 -4.34
CA GLY A 76 1.37 -4.93 -4.17
C GLY A 76 0.37 -5.97 -3.59
N ARG A 77 0.78 -7.26 -3.59
CA ARG A 77 2.08 -7.85 -3.94
C ARG A 77 2.40 -7.85 -5.43
N ASN A 78 1.43 -8.05 -6.30
CA ASN A 78 1.56 -7.80 -7.74
C ASN A 78 0.77 -6.55 -8.10
N ALA A 79 1.28 -5.81 -9.06
CA ALA A 79 0.64 -4.62 -9.59
C ALA A 79 -0.01 -4.94 -10.93
N ASN A 80 -1.05 -4.16 -11.26
CA ASN A 80 -1.79 -4.26 -12.50
C ASN A 80 -2.50 -5.63 -12.66
N ARG A 81 -2.82 -6.01 -13.88
CA ARG A 81 -3.71 -7.13 -14.20
C ARG A 81 -2.97 -8.43 -14.46
N ILE A 82 -3.55 -9.52 -13.94
CA ILE A 82 -3.22 -10.88 -14.39
C ILE A 82 -4.44 -11.38 -15.16
N GLY A 83 -4.27 -11.57 -16.47
CA GLY A 83 -5.32 -12.00 -17.38
C GLY A 83 -5.91 -13.36 -16.96
N THR A 84 -7.21 -13.52 -17.15
CA THR A 84 -7.96 -14.73 -16.79
C THR A 84 -7.86 -15.11 -15.30
N ALA A 85 -7.35 -14.20 -14.46
CA ALA A 85 -7.12 -14.43 -13.04
C ALA A 85 -6.40 -15.76 -12.74
N THR A 86 -5.44 -16.14 -13.59
CA THR A 86 -4.61 -17.35 -13.40
C THR A 86 -3.15 -17.06 -13.69
N CYS A 87 -2.26 -17.74 -12.97
CA CYS A 87 -0.83 -17.73 -13.29
C CYS A 87 -0.24 -19.12 -13.07
N THR A 88 0.81 -19.46 -13.84
CA THR A 88 1.51 -20.72 -13.70
C THR A 88 2.94 -20.46 -13.23
N ILE A 89 3.34 -21.11 -12.14
CA ILE A 89 4.69 -21.03 -11.56
C ILE A 89 5.17 -22.48 -11.36
N ASP A 90 6.33 -22.80 -11.89
CA ASP A 90 6.94 -24.14 -11.82
C ASP A 90 5.98 -25.26 -12.27
N GLY A 91 5.19 -25.00 -13.33
CA GLY A 91 4.24 -25.96 -13.87
C GLY A 91 2.93 -26.09 -13.07
N ILE A 92 2.77 -25.37 -11.97
CA ILE A 92 1.57 -25.37 -11.14
C ILE A 92 0.74 -24.12 -11.47
N THR A 93 -0.52 -24.33 -11.84
CA THR A 93 -1.46 -23.23 -12.12
C THR A 93 -2.21 -22.82 -10.87
N TYR A 94 -2.18 -21.52 -10.57
CA TYR A 94 -2.87 -20.89 -9.46
C TYR A 94 -4.04 -20.07 -9.95
N ALA A 95 -5.20 -20.30 -9.37
CA ALA A 95 -6.37 -19.46 -9.57
C ALA A 95 -6.34 -18.29 -8.58
N LEU A 96 -6.55 -17.08 -9.11
CA LEU A 96 -6.56 -15.83 -8.37
C LEU A 96 -7.99 -15.30 -8.21
N VAL A 97 -8.17 -14.31 -7.33
CA VAL A 97 -9.47 -13.65 -7.18
C VAL A 97 -9.78 -12.86 -8.46
N ILE A 98 -10.97 -13.04 -9.00
CA ILE A 98 -11.50 -12.22 -10.09
C ILE A 98 -12.10 -10.96 -9.47
N ASN A 99 -11.50 -9.81 -9.74
CA ASN A 99 -11.92 -8.50 -9.23
C ASN A 99 -11.86 -7.36 -10.25
N ASP A 100 -11.58 -7.70 -11.52
CA ASP A 100 -11.56 -6.74 -12.62
C ASP A 100 -12.26 -7.32 -13.85
N ASN A 101 -13.26 -6.57 -14.37
CA ASN A 101 -14.04 -6.90 -15.57
C ASN A 101 -14.61 -8.34 -15.61
N GLY A 102 -14.83 -8.96 -14.46
CA GLY A 102 -15.38 -10.32 -14.37
C GLY A 102 -14.46 -11.43 -14.86
N VAL A 103 -13.19 -11.13 -15.20
CA VAL A 103 -12.27 -12.12 -15.79
C VAL A 103 -10.84 -12.01 -15.26
N ASN A 104 -10.37 -10.82 -14.85
CA ASN A 104 -8.99 -10.60 -14.46
C ASN A 104 -8.82 -10.51 -12.94
N ASN A 105 -7.57 -10.74 -12.49
CA ASN A 105 -7.12 -10.30 -11.18
C ASN A 105 -6.42 -8.94 -11.33
N LEU A 106 -6.78 -7.99 -10.48
CA LEU A 106 -6.17 -6.66 -10.40
C LEU A 106 -5.61 -6.44 -9.01
N HIS A 107 -4.35 -6.00 -8.93
CA HIS A 107 -3.69 -5.56 -7.70
C HIS A 107 -3.77 -6.57 -6.53
N SER A 108 -3.47 -7.84 -6.79
CA SER A 108 -3.39 -8.92 -5.78
C SER A 108 -4.73 -9.36 -5.17
N GLY A 109 -5.87 -8.77 -5.52
CA GLY A 109 -7.17 -9.23 -5.05
C GLY A 109 -7.93 -8.25 -4.15
N ARG A 110 -8.71 -8.78 -3.20
CA ARG A 110 -9.69 -7.98 -2.44
C ARG A 110 -9.10 -7.04 -1.39
N ILE A 111 -7.86 -7.25 -0.99
CA ILE A 111 -7.22 -6.47 0.07
C ILE A 111 -5.99 -5.81 -0.54
N PHE A 112 -6.07 -4.51 -0.77
CA PHE A 112 -4.95 -3.68 -1.20
C PHE A 112 -4.02 -3.40 -0.02
N CYS A 113 -2.78 -3.00 -0.30
CA CYS A 113 -1.81 -2.68 0.76
C CYS A 113 -2.28 -1.56 1.70
N VAL A 114 -3.16 -0.69 1.23
CA VAL A 114 -3.72 0.42 2.03
C VAL A 114 -4.68 -0.05 3.11
N THR A 115 -5.51 -1.05 2.84
CA THR A 115 -6.41 -1.63 3.85
C THR A 115 -5.65 -2.47 4.88
N GLY A 116 -4.38 -2.76 4.61
CA GLY A 116 -3.46 -3.42 5.50
C GLY A 116 -2.74 -2.46 6.44
N SER A 117 -3.43 -1.53 7.13
CA SER A 117 -2.90 -1.06 8.41
C SER A 117 -2.64 -2.33 9.22
N GLY A 118 -1.40 -2.59 9.65
CA GLY A 118 -0.95 -3.86 10.25
C GLY A 118 -1.76 -4.37 11.45
N MET A 119 -2.97 -3.90 11.60
CA MET A 119 -3.97 -4.20 12.62
C MET A 119 -5.28 -4.79 12.10
N GLN A 120 -5.49 -4.98 10.82
CA GLN A 120 -6.61 -5.83 10.45
C GLN A 120 -6.24 -7.28 10.73
N ARG A 121 -6.66 -7.78 11.90
CA ARG A 121 -6.82 -9.20 12.13
C ARG A 121 -7.63 -9.73 10.96
N PHE A 122 -7.00 -10.50 10.09
CA PHE A 122 -7.71 -11.26 9.07
C PHE A 122 -8.91 -11.91 9.75
N PRO A 123 -10.15 -11.76 9.23
CA PRO A 123 -11.26 -12.51 9.76
C PRO A 123 -10.82 -13.97 9.77
N LYS A 124 -10.93 -14.63 10.93
CA LYS A 124 -10.63 -16.07 11.01
C LYS A 124 -11.37 -16.72 9.86
N GLN A 125 -10.63 -17.23 8.88
CA GLN A 125 -11.25 -17.96 7.77
C GLN A 125 -12.14 -19.02 8.42
N ARG A 126 -13.44 -18.85 8.24
CA ARG A 126 -14.41 -19.90 8.47
C ARG A 126 -13.89 -21.10 7.71
N LYS A 127 -13.77 -22.26 8.35
CA LYS A 127 -13.35 -23.51 7.74
C LYS A 127 -14.27 -23.81 6.55
N GLU A 128 -13.98 -23.19 5.42
CA GLU A 128 -14.56 -23.59 4.16
C GLU A 128 -13.70 -24.69 3.58
N ARG A 129 -14.38 -25.71 3.14
CA ARG A 129 -13.91 -26.97 2.58
C ARG A 129 -12.56 -26.86 1.86
N ARG A 130 -11.70 -27.79 2.16
CA ARG A 130 -10.36 -27.98 1.59
C ARG A 130 -10.37 -27.62 0.10
N SER A 131 -9.77 -26.48 -0.24
CA SER A 131 -9.32 -26.20 -1.58
C SER A 131 -8.29 -27.27 -1.94
N PRO A 132 -8.31 -27.81 -3.15
CA PRO A 132 -7.31 -28.77 -3.60
C PRO A 132 -5.89 -28.17 -3.72
N PHE A 133 -5.68 -26.91 -3.34
CA PHE A 133 -4.41 -26.19 -3.40
C PHE A 133 -3.90 -25.79 -2.01
N PRO A 134 -3.23 -26.69 -1.25
CA PRO A 134 -3.03 -26.47 0.19
C PRO A 134 -1.81 -25.66 0.59
N SER A 135 -0.83 -25.39 -0.23
CA SER A 135 0.47 -24.97 0.32
C SER A 135 0.86 -23.53 0.13
N LEU A 136 0.64 -22.92 -1.02
CA LEU A 136 1.16 -21.59 -1.31
C LEU A 136 0.32 -20.43 -0.72
N ALA A 137 -0.99 -20.59 -0.63
CA ALA A 137 -1.83 -19.61 0.05
C ALA A 137 -1.50 -19.49 1.56
N ARG A 138 -1.00 -20.55 2.18
CA ARG A 138 -0.57 -20.54 3.59
C ARG A 138 0.76 -19.84 3.81
N THR A 139 1.71 -19.94 2.89
CA THR A 139 3.02 -19.30 3.01
C THR A 139 2.92 -17.79 2.78
N ALA A 140 2.06 -17.35 1.86
CA ALA A 140 1.83 -15.92 1.61
C ALA A 140 1.15 -15.20 2.78
N THR A 141 0.44 -15.90 3.66
CA THR A 141 -0.30 -15.31 4.78
C THR A 141 0.56 -15.17 6.05
N ARG A 142 1.74 -15.80 6.12
CA ARG A 142 2.58 -15.81 7.32
C ARG A 142 3.81 -14.92 7.25
N THR A 143 4.12 -14.34 6.12
CA THR A 143 5.22 -13.39 6.02
C THR A 143 4.67 -11.99 6.08
N THR A 144 4.37 -11.53 7.28
CA THR A 144 4.43 -10.11 7.62
C THR A 144 5.90 -9.72 7.49
N LEU A 145 6.33 -9.51 6.26
CA LEU A 145 7.60 -8.86 6.04
C LEU A 145 7.43 -7.40 6.39
N ALA A 146 7.87 -7.06 7.61
CA ALA A 146 8.47 -5.78 7.81
C ALA A 146 9.64 -5.73 6.83
N MET A 147 9.42 -5.20 5.64
CA MET A 147 10.52 -4.81 4.78
C MET A 147 11.19 -3.63 5.45
N PRO A 148 12.47 -3.73 5.84
CA PRO A 148 13.25 -2.53 6.05
C PRO A 148 13.33 -1.86 4.67
N ILE A 149 12.69 -0.71 4.52
CA ILE A 149 12.91 0.15 3.37
C ILE A 149 14.33 0.69 3.55
N SER A 150 15.32 -0.02 3.03
CA SER A 150 16.64 0.53 2.82
C SER A 150 16.54 1.42 1.58
N VAL A 151 16.23 2.69 1.78
CA VAL A 151 16.39 3.70 0.75
C VAL A 151 17.89 3.96 0.65
N SER A 152 18.56 3.21 -0.21
CA SER A 152 19.91 3.56 -0.68
C SER A 152 19.74 4.68 -1.69
N ALA A 153 19.85 5.93 -1.23
CA ALA A 153 20.01 7.08 -2.11
C ALA A 153 21.48 7.16 -2.48
N THR A 154 21.84 6.60 -3.63
CA THR A 154 23.10 6.95 -4.31
C THR A 154 22.76 8.09 -5.28
N LEU A 155 23.33 9.26 -4.99
CA LEU A 155 23.42 10.41 -5.91
C LEU A 155 24.43 10.11 -7.00
#